data_a5078381a84808e3f2e76c3d412e712e
#
_entry.id   a5078381a84808e3f2e76c3d412e712e
#
_cell.length_a   1.000
_cell.length_b   1.000
_cell.length_c   1.000
_cell.angle_alpha   90.00
_cell.angle_beta   90.00
_cell.angle_gamma   90.00
#
_symmetry.space_group_name_H-M   'P 1'
#
loop_
_entity.id
_entity.type
_entity.pdbx_description
1 polymer ?
#
loop_
_entity_poly.entity_id
_entity_poly.type
_entity_poly.pdbx_seq_one_letter_code
_entity_poly.pdbx_strand_id
1 'polypeptide(L)'
;MFKKASSKNAASFESGIMSEILKLATTTNYQFSGRMKRELLGDNSVIMRDLRRERGIMDDENSTDQQIKQAEQRLEKLEKCLKYIETGWPNPLLQIMGHSTPTNFDEIATWKNIESGLIGRCLIMRCGEERAKLRAWNEMSEYDPSDIVNFANGLSEIKRTAPAAVNIADDAKITVTAIQNYLEDDARRNHAALGAVYARSFERVVLVSSILAIGDGFTVTNEHLAYAFALVMRHVNDVEFLFSKQKGASAESSAEDVINACSAMVVRFAGDGEGITKSQLIQKIENCNQRIKSLNDTAKKAGRETPLEEIIN
;
A
#
# COMPACT_ATOMS: atom_id res chain seq x y z
N MET A 1 -1.06 10.81 1.87
CA MET A 1 -1.57 10.29 3.15
C MET A 1 -0.55 9.38 3.81
N PHE A 2 -0.19 8.23 3.27
CA PHE A 2 0.76 7.27 3.87
C PHE A 2 2.14 7.87 4.20
N LYS A 3 2.70 8.69 3.30
CA LYS A 3 3.99 9.38 3.51
C LYS A 3 3.98 10.24 4.78
N LYS A 4 2.90 10.98 5.03
CA LYS A 4 2.75 11.79 6.26
C LYS A 4 2.57 10.91 7.48
N ALA A 5 1.76 9.84 7.40
CA ALA A 5 1.50 8.94 8.50
C ALA A 5 2.75 8.17 8.97
N SER A 6 3.72 7.92 8.09
CA SER A 6 4.98 7.24 8.41
C SER A 6 6.14 8.18 8.76
N SER A 7 5.97 9.49 8.65
CA SER A 7 7.02 10.46 9.00
C SER A 7 7.24 10.57 10.52
N LYS A 8 8.48 10.88 10.93
CA LYS A 8 8.80 11.12 12.36
C LYS A 8 8.06 12.33 12.95
N ASN A 9 7.64 13.26 12.10
CA ASN A 9 6.94 14.50 12.48
C ASN A 9 5.44 14.43 12.14
N ALA A 10 4.88 13.22 11.92
CA ALA A 10 3.45 13.07 11.70
C ALA A 10 2.67 13.54 12.91
N ALA A 11 1.58 14.26 12.70
CA ALA A 11 0.65 14.57 13.76
C ALA A 11 0.10 13.28 14.37
N SER A 12 -0.27 13.29 15.64
CA SER A 12 -0.68 12.08 16.36
C SER A 12 -1.82 11.30 15.68
N PHE A 13 -2.73 11.99 15.00
CA PHE A 13 -3.80 11.35 14.23
C PHE A 13 -3.29 10.70 12.93
N GLU A 14 -2.29 11.31 12.26
CA GLU A 14 -1.70 10.76 11.04
C GLU A 14 -0.92 9.46 11.32
N SER A 15 -0.19 9.40 12.44
CA SER A 15 0.52 8.19 12.85
C SER A 15 -0.44 7.04 13.22
N GLY A 16 -1.65 7.36 13.69
CA GLY A 16 -2.69 6.38 14.01
C GLY A 16 -3.38 5.78 12.79
N ILE A 17 -3.38 6.46 11.64
CA ILE A 17 -4.09 6.01 10.42
C ILE A 17 -3.63 4.61 9.97
N MET A 18 -2.33 4.35 9.98
CA MET A 18 -1.78 3.06 9.57
C MET A 18 -2.27 1.92 10.45
N SER A 19 -2.30 2.14 11.77
CA SER A 19 -2.81 1.18 12.73
C SER A 19 -4.30 0.90 12.51
N GLU A 20 -5.09 1.92 12.25
CA GLU A 20 -6.53 1.76 11.98
C GLU A 20 -6.81 1.06 10.66
N ILE A 21 -6.04 1.34 9.60
CA ILE A 21 -6.11 0.62 8.33
C ILE A 21 -5.81 -0.87 8.52
N LEU A 22 -4.76 -1.19 9.29
CA LEU A 22 -4.40 -2.57 9.58
C LEU A 22 -5.49 -3.28 10.39
N LYS A 23 -6.10 -2.62 11.36
CA LYS A 23 -7.23 -3.16 12.12
C LYS A 23 -8.43 -3.43 11.21
N LEU A 24 -8.82 -2.47 10.37
CA LEU A 24 -9.93 -2.63 9.42
C LEU A 24 -9.70 -3.79 8.45
N ALA A 25 -8.45 -4.01 8.03
CA ALA A 25 -8.10 -5.08 7.10
C ALA A 25 -8.06 -6.49 7.73
N THR A 26 -8.07 -6.61 9.07
CA THR A 26 -7.82 -7.89 9.75
C THR A 26 -8.88 -8.30 10.76
N THR A 27 -9.80 -7.43 11.11
CA THR A 27 -10.82 -7.72 12.11
C THR A 27 -12.11 -8.19 11.48
N THR A 28 -12.76 -9.14 12.12
CA THR A 28 -14.13 -9.56 11.77
C THR A 28 -15.18 -8.63 12.37
N ASN A 29 -14.82 -7.83 13.37
CA ASN A 29 -15.68 -6.82 13.96
C ASN A 29 -14.84 -5.63 14.42
N TYR A 30 -14.92 -4.52 13.66
CA TYR A 30 -14.18 -3.30 13.95
C TYR A 30 -14.90 -2.48 15.02
N GLN A 31 -14.25 -2.28 16.15
CA GLN A 31 -14.73 -1.44 17.24
C GLN A 31 -14.16 -0.04 17.14
N PHE A 32 -15.04 0.95 17.06
CA PHE A 32 -14.63 2.35 17.09
C PHE A 32 -14.09 2.72 18.48
N SER A 33 -12.95 3.40 18.53
CA SER A 33 -12.42 3.90 19.79
C SER A 33 -13.39 4.90 20.44
N GLY A 34 -13.34 5.02 21.76
CA GLY A 34 -14.19 5.95 22.50
C GLY A 34 -14.03 7.42 22.04
N ARG A 35 -12.83 7.80 21.56
CA ARG A 35 -12.61 9.11 20.94
C ARG A 35 -13.35 9.25 19.62
N MET A 36 -13.21 8.26 18.72
CA MET A 36 -13.91 8.26 17.44
C MET A 36 -15.43 8.26 17.61
N LYS A 37 -15.95 7.46 18.56
CA LYS A 37 -17.38 7.48 18.88
C LYS A 37 -17.86 8.87 19.26
N ARG A 38 -17.14 9.57 20.17
CA ARG A 38 -17.50 10.94 20.54
C ARG A 38 -17.45 11.93 19.38
N GLU A 39 -16.46 11.80 18.49
CA GLU A 39 -16.34 12.66 17.31
C GLU A 39 -17.48 12.40 16.29
N LEU A 40 -17.84 11.12 16.06
CA LEU A 40 -18.85 10.71 15.09
C LEU A 40 -20.29 10.91 15.58
N LEU A 41 -20.52 10.79 16.90
CA LEU A 41 -21.84 10.92 17.53
C LEU A 41 -22.07 12.31 18.16
N GLY A 42 -21.06 13.17 18.14
CA GLY A 42 -21.18 14.53 18.66
C GLY A 42 -22.19 15.37 17.88
N ASP A 43 -22.87 16.30 18.56
CA ASP A 43 -23.96 17.12 18.00
C ASP A 43 -23.59 17.86 16.71
N ASN A 44 -22.33 18.23 16.54
CA ASN A 44 -21.81 18.92 15.35
C ASN A 44 -21.25 17.97 14.29
N SER A 45 -21.33 16.65 14.49
CA SER A 45 -20.85 15.69 13.50
C SER A 45 -21.68 15.73 12.22
N VAL A 46 -21.08 15.32 11.11
CA VAL A 46 -21.76 15.24 9.80
C VAL A 46 -22.98 14.32 9.91
N ILE A 47 -22.83 13.17 10.57
CA ILE A 47 -23.90 12.17 10.74
C ILE A 47 -25.10 12.78 11.47
N MET A 48 -24.87 13.46 12.59
CA MET A 48 -25.95 14.04 13.37
C MET A 48 -26.62 15.23 12.68
N ARG A 49 -25.88 16.00 11.88
CA ARG A 49 -26.45 17.07 11.04
C ARG A 49 -27.31 16.49 9.92
N ASP A 50 -26.83 15.47 9.25
CA ASP A 50 -27.59 14.81 8.17
C ASP A 50 -28.86 14.15 8.72
N LEU A 51 -28.79 13.49 9.87
CA LEU A 51 -29.98 12.97 10.56
C LEU A 51 -31.05 14.04 10.84
N ARG A 52 -30.62 15.18 11.37
CA ARG A 52 -31.57 16.29 11.63
C ARG A 52 -32.16 16.83 10.35
N ARG A 53 -31.35 16.96 9.29
CA ARG A 53 -31.82 17.42 7.97
C ARG A 53 -32.85 16.47 7.37
N GLU A 54 -32.56 15.18 7.33
CA GLU A 54 -33.48 14.21 6.72
C GLU A 54 -34.78 14.07 7.54
N ARG A 55 -34.71 14.13 8.87
CA ARG A 55 -35.92 14.18 9.73
C ARG A 55 -36.73 15.45 9.49
N GLY A 56 -36.06 16.61 9.36
CA GLY A 56 -36.76 17.86 9.02
C GLY A 56 -37.52 17.81 7.70
N ILE A 57 -37.01 17.09 6.69
CA ILE A 57 -37.73 16.87 5.43
C ILE A 57 -38.98 16.00 5.62
N MET A 58 -38.90 15.00 6.50
CA MET A 58 -40.04 14.13 6.79
C MET A 58 -41.14 14.84 7.58
N ASP A 59 -40.75 15.78 8.44
CA ASP A 59 -41.67 16.53 9.30
C ASP A 59 -42.25 17.79 8.60
N ASP A 60 -41.73 18.16 7.41
CA ASP A 60 -42.16 19.34 6.67
C ASP A 60 -43.41 19.02 5.82
N GLU A 61 -44.53 19.63 6.16
CA GLU A 61 -45.82 19.48 5.44
C GLU A 61 -45.75 19.87 3.95
N ASN A 62 -44.76 20.65 3.53
CA ASN A 62 -44.55 21.05 2.14
C ASN A 62 -43.63 20.08 1.35
N SER A 63 -43.14 19.04 1.98
CA SER A 63 -42.29 18.06 1.31
C SER A 63 -43.10 17.21 0.33
N THR A 64 -42.55 16.98 -0.85
CA THR A 64 -43.17 16.09 -1.84
C THR A 64 -42.95 14.62 -1.47
N ASP A 65 -43.86 13.74 -1.91
CA ASP A 65 -43.77 12.28 -1.69
C ASP A 65 -42.41 11.72 -2.13
N GLN A 66 -41.85 12.27 -3.21
CA GLN A 66 -40.52 11.84 -3.69
C GLN A 66 -39.37 12.24 -2.72
N GLN A 67 -39.48 13.44 -2.14
CA GLN A 67 -38.49 13.91 -1.15
C GLN A 67 -38.57 13.09 0.13
N ILE A 68 -39.78 12.81 0.61
CA ILE A 68 -40.05 11.98 1.79
C ILE A 68 -39.44 10.58 1.57
N LYS A 69 -39.72 9.92 0.46
CA LYS A 69 -39.18 8.60 0.14
C LYS A 69 -37.66 8.57 0.05
N GLN A 70 -37.05 9.64 -0.46
CA GLN A 70 -35.58 9.75 -0.48
C GLN A 70 -35.00 9.99 0.90
N ALA A 71 -35.67 10.78 1.74
CA ALA A 71 -35.28 11.02 3.11
C ALA A 71 -35.36 9.74 3.96
N GLU A 72 -36.45 8.96 3.82
CA GLU A 72 -36.58 7.64 4.47
C GLU A 72 -35.41 6.70 4.14
N GLN A 73 -35.07 6.57 2.86
CA GLN A 73 -33.95 5.72 2.43
C GLN A 73 -32.59 6.19 2.98
N ARG A 74 -32.41 7.51 3.14
CA ARG A 74 -31.21 8.08 3.73
C ARG A 74 -31.17 7.88 5.24
N LEU A 75 -32.32 8.06 5.91
CA LEU A 75 -32.45 7.81 7.36
C LEU A 75 -32.13 6.37 7.70
N GLU A 76 -32.68 5.41 6.98
CA GLU A 76 -32.34 3.99 7.19
C GLU A 76 -30.84 3.73 7.11
N LYS A 77 -30.14 4.35 6.13
CA LYS A 77 -28.68 4.23 6.00
C LYS A 77 -27.95 4.88 7.18
N LEU A 78 -28.39 6.06 7.60
CA LEU A 78 -27.78 6.78 8.73
C LEU A 78 -27.99 6.04 10.05
N GLU A 79 -29.16 5.50 10.30
CA GLU A 79 -29.45 4.67 11.49
C GLU A 79 -28.61 3.39 11.50
N LYS A 80 -28.42 2.76 10.36
CA LYS A 80 -27.51 1.63 10.22
C LYS A 80 -26.06 2.03 10.52
N CYS A 81 -25.62 3.21 10.08
CA CYS A 81 -24.31 3.74 10.43
C CYS A 81 -24.16 3.99 11.94
N LEU A 82 -25.18 4.58 12.58
CA LEU A 82 -25.19 4.79 14.03
C LEU A 82 -25.06 3.46 14.79
N LYS A 83 -25.86 2.49 14.41
CA LYS A 83 -25.79 1.15 14.98
C LYS A 83 -24.38 0.58 14.87
N TYR A 84 -23.73 0.70 13.71
CA TYR A 84 -22.34 0.23 13.53
C TYR A 84 -21.32 1.00 14.38
N ILE A 85 -21.52 2.31 14.57
CA ILE A 85 -20.64 3.08 15.44
C ILE A 85 -20.76 2.62 16.90
N GLU A 86 -21.95 2.28 17.36
CA GLU A 86 -22.20 1.82 18.73
C GLU A 86 -21.77 0.38 18.96
N THR A 87 -22.19 -0.53 18.12
CA THR A 87 -22.05 -1.99 18.31
C THR A 87 -20.79 -2.56 17.64
N GLY A 88 -20.14 -1.77 16.78
CA GLY A 88 -19.06 -2.21 15.92
C GLY A 88 -19.52 -2.52 14.50
N TRP A 89 -18.58 -2.47 13.57
CA TRP A 89 -18.80 -2.76 12.15
C TRP A 89 -18.42 -4.23 11.87
N PRO A 90 -19.41 -5.09 11.60
CA PRO A 90 -19.13 -6.50 11.32
C PRO A 90 -18.51 -6.66 9.93
N ASN A 91 -17.49 -7.51 9.85
CA ASN A 91 -16.79 -7.85 8.60
C ASN A 91 -16.44 -6.62 7.75
N PRO A 92 -15.71 -5.63 8.30
CA PRO A 92 -15.34 -4.46 7.53
C PRO A 92 -14.46 -4.88 6.36
N LEU A 93 -14.76 -4.36 5.16
CA LEU A 93 -13.94 -4.56 3.98
C LEU A 93 -13.30 -3.21 3.61
N LEU A 94 -11.98 -3.14 3.75
CA LEU A 94 -11.21 -2.00 3.30
C LEU A 94 -10.36 -2.41 2.10
N GLN A 95 -10.64 -1.82 0.95
CA GLN A 95 -9.82 -1.95 -0.24
C GLN A 95 -9.20 -0.60 -0.58
N ILE A 96 -7.88 -0.60 -0.82
CA ILE A 96 -7.15 0.59 -1.21
C ILE A 96 -6.37 0.23 -2.48
N MET A 97 -6.65 0.95 -3.55
CA MET A 97 -5.84 0.92 -4.77
C MET A 97 -5.13 2.25 -4.92
N GLY A 98 -3.85 2.20 -5.22
CA GLY A 98 -3.05 3.40 -5.39
C GLY A 98 -1.85 3.14 -6.30
N HIS A 99 -1.26 4.20 -6.78
CA HIS A 99 -0.01 4.18 -7.52
C HIS A 99 0.99 5.15 -6.87
N SER A 100 2.26 4.85 -7.02
CA SER A 100 3.35 5.65 -6.49
C SER A 100 4.53 5.61 -7.43
N THR A 101 5.39 6.63 -7.35
CA THR A 101 6.72 6.55 -7.97
C THR A 101 7.63 5.68 -7.10
N PRO A 102 8.69 5.05 -7.67
CA PRO A 102 9.65 4.29 -6.87
C PRO A 102 10.19 5.08 -5.69
N THR A 103 10.61 6.32 -5.92
CA THR A 103 11.15 7.21 -4.86
C THR A 103 10.18 7.45 -3.71
N ASN A 104 8.89 7.68 -4.01
CA ASN A 104 7.88 7.87 -2.96
C ASN A 104 7.54 6.56 -2.27
N PHE A 105 7.64 5.44 -3.00
CA PHE A 105 7.42 4.12 -2.42
C PHE A 105 8.53 3.74 -1.44
N ASP A 106 9.79 4.05 -1.75
CA ASP A 106 10.95 3.80 -0.88
C ASP A 106 10.80 4.43 0.50
N GLU A 107 10.11 5.58 0.60
CA GLU A 107 9.82 6.22 1.89
C GLU A 107 8.77 5.45 2.71
N ILE A 108 7.88 4.71 2.06
CA ILE A 108 6.83 3.91 2.70
C ILE A 108 7.32 2.49 2.97
N ALA A 109 8.14 1.94 2.09
CA ALA A 109 8.66 0.59 2.16
C ALA A 109 9.83 0.47 3.16
N THR A 110 9.59 0.85 4.41
CA THR A 110 10.57 0.75 5.48
C THR A 110 10.47 -0.59 6.20
N TRP A 111 11.56 -1.03 6.86
CA TRP A 111 11.56 -2.24 7.72
C TRP A 111 10.42 -2.21 8.73
N LYS A 112 10.15 -1.06 9.34
CA LYS A 112 9.07 -0.88 10.29
C LYS A 112 7.70 -1.20 9.68
N ASN A 113 7.48 -0.82 8.42
CA ASN A 113 6.22 -1.10 7.71
C ASN A 113 6.11 -2.56 7.24
N ILE A 114 7.24 -3.26 7.05
CA ILE A 114 7.25 -4.71 6.83
C ILE A 114 6.90 -5.45 8.12
N GLU A 115 7.61 -5.13 9.20
CA GLU A 115 7.40 -5.76 10.53
C GLU A 115 5.98 -5.51 11.04
N SER A 116 5.40 -4.33 10.80
CA SER A 116 3.99 -4.06 11.12
C SER A 116 3.00 -4.87 10.27
N GLY A 117 3.49 -5.56 9.24
CA GLY A 117 2.69 -6.36 8.32
C GLY A 117 1.88 -5.55 7.30
N LEU A 118 2.13 -4.24 7.17
CA LEU A 118 1.48 -3.41 6.15
C LEU A 118 1.83 -3.89 4.74
N ILE A 119 3.14 -3.97 4.46
CA ILE A 119 3.65 -4.41 3.15
C ILE A 119 3.17 -5.84 2.85
N GLY A 120 3.22 -6.71 3.86
CA GLY A 120 2.64 -8.05 3.77
C GLY A 120 1.15 -8.07 3.41
N ARG A 121 0.36 -7.04 3.60
CA ARG A 121 -1.06 -6.93 3.22
C ARG A 121 -1.32 -6.18 1.92
N CYS A 122 -0.31 -5.61 1.28
CA CYS A 122 -0.44 -4.97 -0.04
C CYS A 122 -0.09 -5.94 -1.16
N LEU A 123 -0.74 -5.90 -2.28
CA LEU A 123 -0.29 -6.50 -3.54
C LEU A 123 0.47 -5.40 -4.28
N ILE A 124 1.80 -5.49 -4.28
CA ILE A 124 2.67 -4.50 -4.90
C ILE A 124 3.10 -5.03 -6.25
N MET A 125 2.87 -4.24 -7.28
CA MET A 125 3.25 -4.53 -8.65
C MET A 125 4.14 -3.42 -9.16
N ARG A 126 5.36 -3.77 -9.55
CA ARG A 126 6.29 -2.84 -10.16
C ARG A 126 6.02 -2.78 -11.66
N CYS A 127 5.86 -1.58 -12.19
CA CYS A 127 5.93 -1.37 -13.63
C CYS A 127 7.38 -1.43 -14.09
N GLY A 128 7.63 -1.87 -15.33
CA GLY A 128 8.96 -1.88 -15.93
C GLY A 128 9.61 -0.49 -15.90
N GLU A 129 10.93 -0.45 -15.89
CA GLU A 129 11.70 0.80 -15.84
C GLU A 129 11.54 1.63 -17.12
N GLU A 130 11.30 0.97 -18.23
CA GLU A 130 11.09 1.66 -19.51
C GLU A 130 9.62 2.09 -19.67
N ARG A 131 9.45 3.38 -19.83
CA ARG A 131 8.14 3.93 -20.22
C ARG A 131 7.82 3.44 -21.62
N ALA A 132 6.75 2.67 -21.77
CA ALA A 132 6.24 2.29 -23.06
C ALA A 132 6.03 3.56 -23.94
N LYS A 133 6.44 3.48 -25.20
CA LYS A 133 6.16 4.56 -26.16
C LYS A 133 4.65 4.78 -26.22
N LEU A 134 4.23 6.00 -26.06
CA LEU A 134 2.82 6.35 -26.25
C LEU A 134 2.44 6.00 -27.68
N ARG A 135 1.40 5.20 -27.84
CA ARG A 135 0.80 5.00 -29.17
C ARG A 135 0.26 6.32 -29.67
N ALA A 136 0.45 6.60 -30.95
CA ALA A 136 -0.22 7.75 -31.54
C ALA A 136 -1.73 7.58 -31.41
N TRP A 137 -2.46 8.67 -31.20
CA TRP A 137 -3.91 8.60 -30.96
C TRP A 137 -4.67 7.90 -32.09
N ASN A 138 -4.18 7.98 -33.31
CA ASN A 138 -4.71 7.31 -34.50
C ASN A 138 -4.34 5.80 -34.59
N GLU A 139 -3.42 5.32 -33.75
CA GLU A 139 -3.05 3.91 -33.60
C GLU A 139 -3.79 3.24 -32.45
N MET A 140 -4.60 3.98 -31.71
CA MET A 140 -5.47 3.41 -30.70
C MET A 140 -6.56 2.60 -31.41
N SER A 141 -6.58 1.30 -31.18
CA SER A 141 -7.65 0.43 -31.67
C SER A 141 -9.01 1.01 -31.25
N GLU A 142 -9.97 1.00 -32.16
CA GLU A 142 -11.36 1.29 -31.80
C GLU A 142 -11.74 0.38 -30.64
N TYR A 143 -12.11 1.03 -29.56
CA TYR A 143 -12.55 0.34 -28.37
C TYR A 143 -14.00 -0.09 -28.56
N ASP A 144 -14.29 -1.38 -28.41
CA ASP A 144 -15.66 -1.86 -28.45
C ASP A 144 -16.34 -1.63 -27.09
N PRO A 145 -17.26 -0.67 -26.98
CA PRO A 145 -17.96 -0.41 -25.73
C PRO A 145 -18.81 -1.59 -25.25
N SER A 146 -19.12 -2.57 -26.11
CA SER A 146 -19.90 -3.75 -25.75
C SER A 146 -19.19 -4.60 -24.68
N ASP A 147 -17.87 -4.71 -24.70
CA ASP A 147 -17.09 -5.47 -23.72
C ASP A 147 -17.24 -4.90 -22.31
N ILE A 148 -17.24 -3.57 -22.16
CA ILE A 148 -17.49 -2.92 -20.85
C ILE A 148 -18.94 -3.13 -20.41
N VAL A 149 -19.90 -3.01 -21.32
CA VAL A 149 -21.31 -3.20 -20.98
C VAL A 149 -21.55 -4.64 -20.52
N ASN A 150 -20.97 -5.61 -21.21
CA ASN A 150 -21.06 -7.03 -20.86
C ASN A 150 -20.39 -7.31 -19.50
N PHE A 151 -19.21 -6.75 -19.25
CA PHE A 151 -18.54 -6.85 -17.96
C PHE A 151 -19.36 -6.20 -16.83
N ALA A 152 -19.90 -4.99 -17.04
CA ALA A 152 -20.72 -4.30 -16.06
C ALA A 152 -22.03 -5.05 -15.76
N ASN A 153 -22.64 -5.66 -16.76
CA ASN A 153 -23.84 -6.50 -16.59
C ASN A 153 -23.51 -7.75 -15.78
N GLY A 154 -22.40 -8.44 -16.08
CA GLY A 154 -21.93 -9.58 -15.31
C GLY A 154 -21.68 -9.23 -13.84
N LEU A 155 -21.01 -8.10 -13.55
CA LEU A 155 -20.85 -7.62 -12.18
C LEU A 155 -22.17 -7.31 -11.47
N SER A 156 -23.17 -6.80 -12.21
CA SER A 156 -24.48 -6.49 -11.66
C SER A 156 -25.27 -7.75 -11.31
N GLU A 157 -25.11 -8.82 -12.06
CA GLU A 157 -25.69 -10.14 -11.76
C GLU A 157 -25.06 -10.77 -10.52
N ILE A 158 -23.74 -10.73 -10.39
CA ILE A 158 -23.03 -11.20 -9.19
C ILE A 158 -23.54 -10.48 -7.95
N LYS A 159 -23.77 -9.16 -8.02
CA LYS A 159 -24.30 -8.38 -6.90
C LYS A 159 -25.71 -8.77 -6.49
N ARG A 160 -26.51 -9.30 -7.39
CA ARG A 160 -27.88 -9.74 -7.12
C ARG A 160 -27.97 -11.15 -6.54
N THR A 161 -26.94 -11.96 -6.75
CA THR A 161 -26.86 -13.29 -6.14
C THR A 161 -26.63 -13.17 -4.63
N ALA A 162 -27.33 -13.97 -3.85
CA ALA A 162 -27.08 -14.06 -2.41
C ALA A 162 -25.61 -14.47 -2.14
N PRO A 163 -25.02 -14.08 -0.99
CA PRO A 163 -23.66 -14.50 -0.67
C PRO A 163 -23.56 -16.02 -0.77
N ALA A 164 -22.82 -16.50 -1.75
CA ALA A 164 -22.55 -17.90 -1.96
C ALA A 164 -21.19 -18.27 -1.37
N ALA A 165 -21.05 -19.48 -0.86
CA ALA A 165 -19.74 -20.00 -0.51
C ALA A 165 -18.96 -20.27 -1.81
N VAL A 166 -17.69 -19.89 -1.84
CA VAL A 166 -16.78 -20.29 -2.90
C VAL A 166 -16.22 -21.66 -2.53
N ASN A 167 -16.39 -22.62 -3.42
CA ASN A 167 -15.91 -23.97 -3.26
C ASN A 167 -14.56 -24.16 -3.95
N ILE A 168 -13.83 -25.22 -3.58
CA ILE A 168 -12.60 -25.63 -4.25
C ILE A 168 -12.90 -26.93 -4.99
N ALA A 169 -12.61 -26.98 -6.29
CA ALA A 169 -12.74 -28.19 -7.09
C ALA A 169 -11.88 -29.33 -6.49
N ASP A 170 -12.36 -30.56 -6.58
CA ASP A 170 -11.68 -31.70 -5.93
C ASP A 170 -10.27 -31.92 -6.47
N ASP A 171 -10.06 -31.76 -7.76
CA ASP A 171 -8.75 -31.83 -8.43
C ASP A 171 -7.82 -30.65 -8.02
N ALA A 172 -8.38 -29.49 -7.65
CA ALA A 172 -7.63 -28.33 -7.25
C ALA A 172 -7.13 -28.41 -5.79
N LYS A 173 -7.68 -29.27 -4.94
CA LYS A 173 -7.26 -29.43 -3.54
C LYS A 173 -5.79 -29.83 -3.39
N ILE A 174 -5.29 -30.67 -4.30
CA ILE A 174 -3.89 -31.08 -4.32
C ILE A 174 -3.00 -29.86 -4.62
N THR A 175 -3.39 -29.05 -5.58
CA THR A 175 -2.66 -27.81 -5.96
C THR A 175 -2.65 -26.81 -4.82
N VAL A 176 -3.77 -26.63 -4.11
CA VAL A 176 -3.83 -25.77 -2.92
C VAL A 176 -2.80 -26.22 -1.87
N THR A 177 -2.77 -27.52 -1.56
CA THR A 177 -1.82 -28.08 -0.61
C THR A 177 -0.36 -27.91 -1.06
N ALA A 178 -0.08 -28.12 -2.34
CA ALA A 178 1.26 -27.91 -2.89
C ALA A 178 1.71 -26.45 -2.80
N ILE A 179 0.83 -25.51 -3.12
CA ILE A 179 1.10 -24.07 -3.01
C ILE A 179 1.33 -23.68 -1.53
N GLN A 180 0.51 -24.19 -0.63
CA GLN A 180 0.67 -23.93 0.79
C GLN A 180 2.02 -24.42 1.28
N ASN A 181 2.39 -25.68 1.03
CA ASN A 181 3.67 -26.26 1.42
C ASN A 181 4.84 -25.46 0.83
N TYR A 182 4.73 -25.00 -0.41
CA TYR A 182 5.76 -24.18 -1.04
C TYR A 182 5.95 -22.83 -0.34
N LEU A 183 4.85 -22.12 -0.03
CA LEU A 183 4.92 -20.78 0.56
C LEU A 183 5.24 -20.79 2.05
N GLU A 184 4.87 -21.85 2.76
CA GLU A 184 5.11 -22.04 4.20
C GLU A 184 6.37 -22.83 4.52
N ASP A 185 7.21 -23.12 3.52
CA ASP A 185 8.53 -23.74 3.70
C ASP A 185 9.37 -22.94 4.70
N ASP A 186 10.10 -23.65 5.56
CA ASP A 186 10.88 -23.06 6.65
C ASP A 186 11.91 -22.01 6.16
N ALA A 187 12.53 -22.25 5.01
CA ALA A 187 13.48 -21.31 4.44
C ALA A 187 12.82 -19.98 4.04
N ARG A 188 11.57 -20.03 3.56
CA ARG A 188 10.80 -18.83 3.18
C ARG A 188 10.23 -18.14 4.40
N ARG A 189 9.64 -18.88 5.34
CA ARG A 189 9.09 -18.33 6.58
C ARG A 189 10.14 -17.61 7.42
N ASN A 190 11.34 -18.17 7.48
CA ASN A 190 12.47 -17.62 8.25
C ASN A 190 13.36 -16.69 7.43
N HIS A 191 12.95 -16.32 6.21
CA HIS A 191 13.72 -15.39 5.39
C HIS A 191 13.78 -14.01 6.07
N ALA A 192 14.98 -13.55 6.38
CA ALA A 192 15.22 -12.35 7.19
C ALA A 192 14.50 -11.07 6.67
N ALA A 193 14.35 -10.95 5.34
CA ALA A 193 13.75 -9.77 4.72
C ALA A 193 12.28 -9.98 4.31
N LEU A 194 11.92 -11.19 3.85
CA LEU A 194 10.64 -11.47 3.20
C LEU A 194 9.74 -12.40 4.01
N GLY A 195 10.19 -12.89 5.17
CA GLY A 195 9.40 -13.83 5.98
C GLY A 195 7.99 -13.34 6.28
N ALA A 196 7.85 -12.04 6.63
CA ALA A 196 6.55 -11.43 6.87
C ALA A 196 5.67 -11.34 5.60
N VAL A 197 6.27 -11.27 4.41
CA VAL A 197 5.57 -11.28 3.12
C VAL A 197 5.13 -12.69 2.78
N TYR A 198 6.01 -13.67 2.90
CA TYR A 198 5.69 -15.09 2.68
C TYR A 198 4.59 -15.59 3.61
N ALA A 199 4.62 -15.21 4.89
CA ALA A 199 3.60 -15.58 5.88
C ALA A 199 2.17 -15.18 5.50
N ARG A 200 2.01 -14.23 4.58
CA ARG A 200 0.71 -13.77 4.07
C ARG A 200 0.42 -14.20 2.63
N SER A 201 1.42 -14.79 1.97
CA SER A 201 1.31 -15.09 0.55
C SER A 201 0.26 -16.16 0.25
N PHE A 202 0.16 -17.19 1.09
CA PHE A 202 -0.86 -18.23 0.91
C PHE A 202 -2.28 -17.67 1.04
N GLU A 203 -2.55 -16.90 2.09
CA GLU A 203 -3.84 -16.21 2.29
C GLU A 203 -4.24 -15.38 1.05
N ARG A 204 -3.27 -14.75 0.40
CA ARG A 204 -3.49 -13.95 -0.82
C ARG A 204 -3.80 -14.80 -2.03
N VAL A 205 -3.10 -15.92 -2.20
CA VAL A 205 -3.42 -16.86 -3.28
C VAL A 205 -4.86 -17.32 -3.15
N VAL A 206 -5.28 -17.71 -1.94
CA VAL A 206 -6.66 -18.11 -1.67
C VAL A 206 -7.65 -16.97 -1.96
N LEU A 207 -7.35 -15.75 -1.52
CA LEU A 207 -8.21 -14.59 -1.76
C LEU A 207 -8.35 -14.28 -3.26
N VAL A 208 -7.23 -14.19 -3.98
CA VAL A 208 -7.25 -13.86 -5.42
C VAL A 208 -7.95 -14.95 -6.22
N SER A 209 -7.66 -16.23 -5.96
CA SER A 209 -8.33 -17.34 -6.64
C SER A 209 -9.83 -17.38 -6.36
N SER A 210 -10.25 -17.03 -5.14
CA SER A 210 -11.67 -16.93 -4.78
C SER A 210 -12.36 -15.77 -5.51
N ILE A 211 -11.70 -14.62 -5.65
CA ILE A 211 -12.24 -13.48 -6.41
C ILE A 211 -12.43 -13.86 -7.89
N LEU A 212 -11.48 -14.55 -8.49
CA LEU A 212 -11.60 -15.04 -9.86
C LEU A 212 -12.75 -16.03 -10.01
N ALA A 213 -12.88 -16.97 -9.06
CA ALA A 213 -13.94 -17.98 -9.06
C ALA A 213 -15.36 -17.37 -8.91
N ILE A 214 -15.50 -16.22 -8.25
CA ILE A 214 -16.79 -15.51 -8.17
C ILE A 214 -17.27 -15.10 -9.58
N GLY A 215 -16.35 -14.71 -10.45
CA GLY A 215 -16.66 -14.39 -11.86
C GLY A 215 -16.91 -15.64 -12.72
N ASP A 216 -16.55 -16.84 -12.23
CA ASP A 216 -16.57 -18.10 -12.98
C ASP A 216 -17.24 -19.24 -12.20
N GLY A 217 -18.49 -19.03 -11.79
CA GLY A 217 -19.34 -20.09 -11.21
C GLY A 217 -19.03 -20.49 -9.77
N PHE A 218 -18.33 -19.66 -8.98
CA PHE A 218 -18.07 -19.84 -7.54
C PHE A 218 -17.25 -21.10 -7.18
N THR A 219 -16.49 -21.65 -8.14
CA THR A 219 -15.63 -22.81 -7.90
C THR A 219 -14.19 -22.51 -8.28
N VAL A 220 -13.27 -22.59 -7.32
CA VAL A 220 -11.83 -22.41 -7.55
C VAL A 220 -11.30 -23.60 -8.31
N THR A 221 -10.72 -23.37 -9.48
CA THR A 221 -10.06 -24.35 -10.34
C THR A 221 -8.54 -24.23 -10.27
N ASN A 222 -7.83 -25.17 -10.88
CA ASN A 222 -6.37 -25.13 -11.02
C ASN A 222 -5.89 -23.88 -11.78
N GLU A 223 -6.66 -23.38 -12.76
CA GLU A 223 -6.34 -22.18 -13.52
C GLU A 223 -6.40 -20.92 -12.62
N HIS A 224 -7.44 -20.80 -11.80
CA HIS A 224 -7.54 -19.72 -10.83
C HIS A 224 -6.36 -19.72 -9.86
N LEU A 225 -5.98 -20.90 -9.35
CA LEU A 225 -4.83 -21.06 -8.46
C LEU A 225 -3.51 -20.72 -9.15
N ALA A 226 -3.30 -21.18 -10.38
CA ALA A 226 -2.08 -20.90 -11.15
C ALA A 226 -1.91 -19.40 -11.39
N TYR A 227 -2.98 -18.70 -11.80
CA TYR A 227 -2.96 -17.26 -11.97
C TYR A 227 -2.71 -16.52 -10.66
N ALA A 228 -3.44 -16.88 -9.60
CA ALA A 228 -3.31 -16.26 -8.29
C ALA A 228 -1.89 -16.44 -7.73
N PHE A 229 -1.33 -17.65 -7.84
CA PHE A 229 0.03 -17.96 -7.43
C PHE A 229 1.06 -17.16 -8.21
N ALA A 230 0.95 -17.09 -9.53
CA ALA A 230 1.85 -16.30 -10.37
C ALA A 230 1.81 -14.81 -10.00
N LEU A 231 0.62 -14.27 -9.75
CA LEU A 231 0.43 -12.88 -9.33
C LEU A 231 1.08 -12.59 -7.97
N VAL A 232 0.88 -13.49 -6.99
CA VAL A 232 1.47 -13.36 -5.65
C VAL A 232 2.99 -13.52 -5.69
N MET A 233 3.52 -14.46 -6.49
CA MET A 233 4.97 -14.60 -6.65
C MET A 233 5.61 -13.40 -7.35
N ARG A 234 4.92 -12.79 -8.31
CA ARG A 234 5.36 -11.51 -8.87
C ARG A 234 5.44 -10.43 -7.79
N HIS A 235 4.42 -10.32 -6.94
CA HIS A 235 4.46 -9.41 -5.80
C HIS A 235 5.68 -9.66 -4.90
N VAL A 236 5.95 -10.92 -4.53
CA VAL A 236 7.11 -11.29 -3.70
C VAL A 236 8.41 -10.84 -4.35
N ASN A 237 8.59 -11.13 -5.64
CA ASN A 237 9.79 -10.74 -6.41
C ASN A 237 9.92 -9.21 -6.53
N ASP A 238 8.82 -8.50 -6.74
CA ASP A 238 8.82 -7.04 -6.83
C ASP A 238 9.17 -6.39 -5.47
N VAL A 239 8.67 -6.96 -4.38
CA VAL A 239 9.06 -6.54 -3.02
C VAL A 239 10.54 -6.83 -2.77
N GLU A 240 11.02 -8.02 -3.10
CA GLU A 240 12.43 -8.38 -2.96
C GLU A 240 13.34 -7.41 -3.72
N PHE A 241 13.01 -7.11 -4.97
CA PHE A 241 13.75 -6.15 -5.78
C PHE A 241 13.80 -4.76 -5.13
N LEU A 242 12.66 -4.26 -4.64
CA LEU A 242 12.60 -2.95 -3.99
C LEU A 242 13.45 -2.90 -2.72
N PHE A 243 13.46 -4.00 -1.95
CA PHE A 243 14.28 -4.08 -0.73
C PHE A 243 15.74 -4.37 -0.99
N SER A 244 16.10 -5.10 -2.03
CA SER A 244 17.50 -5.32 -2.41
C SER A 244 18.16 -4.00 -2.82
N LYS A 245 17.45 -3.15 -3.55
CA LYS A 245 17.90 -1.78 -3.82
C LYS A 245 18.14 -0.96 -2.54
N GLN A 246 17.31 -1.12 -1.51
CA GLN A 246 17.50 -0.41 -0.24
C GLN A 246 18.70 -0.96 0.58
N LYS A 247 18.98 -2.27 0.52
CA LYS A 247 20.17 -2.86 1.16
C LYS A 247 21.46 -2.48 0.44
N GLY A 248 21.47 -2.50 -0.89
CA GLY A 248 22.54 -1.97 -1.71
C GLY A 248 22.71 -0.46 -1.52
N ALA A 249 21.60 0.27 -1.45
CA ALA A 249 21.57 1.70 -1.18
C ALA A 249 22.06 2.10 0.23
N SER A 250 22.17 1.20 1.19
CA SER A 250 22.73 1.53 2.51
C SER A 250 24.25 1.34 2.58
N ALA A 251 24.84 0.48 1.77
CA ALA A 251 26.29 0.24 1.74
C ALA A 251 26.94 0.74 0.42
N GLU A 252 26.38 0.40 -0.73
CA GLU A 252 26.91 0.81 -2.04
C GLU A 252 26.44 2.21 -2.47
N SER A 253 25.20 2.63 -2.17
CA SER A 253 24.74 3.99 -2.48
C SER A 253 25.42 5.04 -1.59
N SER A 254 25.92 4.68 -0.42
CA SER A 254 26.72 5.63 0.37
C SER A 254 28.07 5.88 -0.28
N ALA A 255 28.71 4.87 -0.86
CA ALA A 255 29.96 5.02 -1.60
C ALA A 255 29.72 5.75 -2.93
N GLU A 256 28.68 5.40 -3.67
CA GLU A 256 28.30 6.03 -4.94
C GLU A 256 27.82 7.50 -4.75
N ASP A 257 27.04 7.78 -3.72
CA ASP A 257 26.65 9.14 -3.33
C ASP A 257 27.88 9.99 -2.96
N VAL A 258 28.85 9.39 -2.26
CA VAL A 258 30.12 10.04 -1.89
C VAL A 258 30.97 10.29 -3.15
N ILE A 259 31.12 9.30 -4.02
CA ILE A 259 31.85 9.42 -5.29
C ILE A 259 31.22 10.50 -6.17
N ASN A 260 29.90 10.51 -6.34
CA ASN A 260 29.18 11.49 -7.12
C ASN A 260 29.30 12.90 -6.53
N ALA A 261 29.21 13.04 -5.21
CA ALA A 261 29.41 14.32 -4.54
C ALA A 261 30.85 14.84 -4.67
N CYS A 262 31.86 13.94 -4.54
CA CYS A 262 33.26 14.28 -4.79
C CYS A 262 33.49 14.71 -6.24
N SER A 263 33.00 13.92 -7.19
CA SER A 263 33.15 14.20 -8.63
C SER A 263 32.51 15.55 -9.01
N ALA A 264 31.30 15.82 -8.54
CA ALA A 264 30.59 17.09 -8.81
C ALA A 264 31.36 18.30 -8.23
N MET A 265 31.93 18.16 -7.04
CA MET A 265 32.73 19.20 -6.39
C MET A 265 34.08 19.40 -7.10
N VAL A 266 34.77 18.32 -7.47
CA VAL A 266 36.02 18.40 -8.23
C VAL A 266 35.80 19.09 -9.56
N VAL A 267 34.77 18.70 -10.32
CA VAL A 267 34.42 19.32 -11.60
C VAL A 267 34.14 20.84 -11.45
N ARG A 268 33.39 21.20 -10.41
CA ARG A 268 33.07 22.59 -10.12
C ARG A 268 34.30 23.44 -9.83
N PHE A 269 35.26 22.93 -9.07
CA PHE A 269 36.47 23.66 -8.72
C PHE A 269 37.57 23.56 -9.77
N ALA A 270 37.63 22.48 -10.58
CA ALA A 270 38.53 22.36 -11.70
C ALA A 270 38.18 23.34 -12.83
N GLY A 271 36.90 23.72 -12.98
CA GLY A 271 36.44 24.72 -13.96
C GLY A 271 36.94 26.13 -13.66
N ASP A 272 37.23 26.45 -12.40
CA ASP A 272 37.67 27.77 -11.97
C ASP A 272 39.22 27.95 -11.97
N GLY A 273 39.97 26.87 -12.31
CA GLY A 273 41.44 26.89 -12.36
C GLY A 273 42.13 26.94 -10.98
N GLU A 274 41.37 26.97 -9.91
CA GLU A 274 41.86 26.90 -8.52
C GLU A 274 41.83 25.47 -8.01
N GLY A 275 42.96 24.93 -7.62
CA GLY A 275 43.05 23.62 -6.94
C GLY A 275 42.36 23.66 -5.58
N ILE A 276 41.61 22.59 -5.23
CA ILE A 276 41.05 22.44 -3.90
C ILE A 276 41.86 21.48 -3.07
N THR A 277 42.17 21.80 -1.80
CA THR A 277 42.84 20.90 -0.90
C THR A 277 41.87 19.80 -0.42
N LYS A 278 42.42 18.62 -0.05
CA LYS A 278 41.65 17.51 0.50
C LYS A 278 40.73 17.92 1.66
N SER A 279 41.27 18.69 2.61
CA SER A 279 40.53 19.18 3.76
C SER A 279 39.36 20.11 3.38
N GLN A 280 39.58 20.99 2.40
CA GLN A 280 38.52 21.89 1.89
C GLN A 280 37.44 21.10 1.14
N LEU A 281 37.82 20.06 0.38
CA LEU A 281 36.90 19.21 -0.33
C LEU A 281 35.98 18.45 0.67
N ILE A 282 36.58 17.82 1.67
CA ILE A 282 35.84 17.13 2.74
C ILE A 282 34.85 18.08 3.42
N GLN A 283 35.30 19.24 3.87
CA GLN A 283 34.47 20.23 4.55
C GLN A 283 33.31 20.73 3.69
N LYS A 284 33.53 20.94 2.40
CA LYS A 284 32.48 21.40 1.48
C LYS A 284 31.43 20.30 1.21
N ILE A 285 31.87 19.05 1.05
CA ILE A 285 30.96 17.92 0.86
C ILE A 285 30.10 17.70 2.13
N GLU A 286 30.71 17.72 3.31
CA GLU A 286 29.99 17.60 4.60
C GLU A 286 28.96 18.74 4.78
N ASN A 287 29.29 19.96 4.38
CA ASN A 287 28.37 21.08 4.48
C ASN A 287 27.20 21.01 3.48
N CYS A 288 27.41 20.41 2.32
CA CYS A 288 26.36 20.27 1.29
C CYS A 288 25.53 19.00 1.45
N ASN A 289 26.01 17.98 2.16
CA ASN A 289 25.34 16.70 2.26
C ASN A 289 25.32 16.19 3.71
N GLN A 290 24.19 16.46 4.39
CA GLN A 290 23.99 16.05 5.80
C GLN A 290 24.12 14.54 6.03
N ARG A 291 23.81 13.72 5.02
CA ARG A 291 23.92 12.25 5.13
C ARG A 291 25.39 11.82 5.16
N ILE A 292 26.21 12.36 4.27
CA ILE A 292 27.66 12.08 4.26
C ILE A 292 28.29 12.58 5.56
N LYS A 293 27.89 13.76 6.04
CA LYS A 293 28.33 14.26 7.35
C LYS A 293 27.99 13.31 8.48
N SER A 294 26.77 12.80 8.53
CA SER A 294 26.34 11.83 9.56
C SER A 294 27.14 10.53 9.51
N LEU A 295 27.47 10.02 8.30
CA LEU A 295 28.30 8.83 8.12
C LEU A 295 29.75 9.07 8.62
N ASN A 296 30.32 10.20 8.25
CA ASN A 296 31.66 10.61 8.72
C ASN A 296 31.73 10.77 10.24
N ASP A 297 30.72 11.45 10.83
CA ASP A 297 30.64 11.62 12.29
C ASP A 297 30.52 10.26 13.01
N THR A 298 29.80 9.32 12.43
CA THR A 298 29.65 7.97 12.97
C THR A 298 30.98 7.21 12.90
N ALA A 299 31.70 7.27 11.76
CA ALA A 299 33.00 6.65 11.60
C ALA A 299 34.06 7.26 12.55
N LYS A 300 34.13 8.59 12.67
CA LYS A 300 34.98 9.30 13.60
C LYS A 300 34.73 8.90 15.05
N LYS A 301 33.45 8.79 15.48
CA LYS A 301 33.11 8.31 16.84
C LYS A 301 33.52 6.86 17.09
N ALA A 302 33.54 6.03 16.04
CA ALA A 302 33.98 4.65 16.12
C ALA A 302 35.51 4.48 16.00
N GLY A 303 36.28 5.58 15.86
CA GLY A 303 37.72 5.56 15.67
C GLY A 303 38.19 4.92 14.34
N ARG A 304 37.32 5.00 13.31
CA ARG A 304 37.59 4.46 11.97
C ARG A 304 37.89 5.60 11.00
N GLU A 305 38.62 5.28 9.92
CA GLU A 305 38.75 6.19 8.78
C GLU A 305 37.39 6.52 8.19
N THR A 306 37.20 7.76 7.78
CA THR A 306 35.89 8.16 7.27
C THR A 306 35.69 7.70 5.83
N PRO A 307 34.45 7.37 5.39
CA PRO A 307 34.19 6.98 4.01
C PRO A 307 34.71 8.00 2.98
N LEU A 308 34.71 9.29 3.31
CA LEU A 308 35.27 10.33 2.47
C LEU A 308 36.81 10.25 2.38
N GLU A 309 37.50 9.94 3.48
CA GLU A 309 38.94 9.78 3.49
C GLU A 309 39.37 8.54 2.72
N GLU A 310 38.65 7.43 2.81
CA GLU A 310 38.88 6.19 2.05
C GLU A 310 38.80 6.41 0.53
N ILE A 311 37.84 7.26 0.07
CA ILE A 311 37.60 7.51 -1.35
C ILE A 311 38.57 8.56 -1.91
N ILE A 312 39.02 9.51 -1.10
CA ILE A 312 39.88 10.61 -1.53
C ILE A 312 41.37 10.22 -1.40
N ASN A 313 41.69 9.18 -0.65
CA ASN A 313 43.06 8.61 -0.58
C ASN A 313 43.35 7.74 -1.78
#